data_a2ad67fb7b74ccb99aa0c5ed3c9dd01e
#
_entry.id   a2ad67fb7b74ccb99aa0c5ed3c9dd01e
#
_cell.length_a   1.000
_cell.length_b   1.000
_cell.length_c   1.000
_cell.angle_alpha   90.00
_cell.angle_beta   90.00
_cell.angle_gamma   90.00
#
_symmetry.space_group_name_H-M   'P 1'
#
loop_
_entity.id
_entity.type
_entity.pdbx_description
1 polymer ?
#
loop_
_entity_poly.entity_id
_entity_poly.type
_entity_poly.pdbx_seq_one_letter_code
_entity_poly.pdbx_strand_id
1 'polypeptide(L)'
;MAHGRLVAVSLIIAANLSCAANSTSAAKPPAATPTPASTAPAVGTVAPPSVPVGAAGAPAAAPGVNAPPGGPPRIGPPRRVPFTPEQRAARRDSLSALRTQVLQELMTKIAGSENKRADDEFTNIKLMKDTTAVQLLKTMDYYGKSLSVSCTYCHVGGGKWDEDTKEEKNTTRIMIELVNSINTGGLSKVPPNRNGQTPKISCMTCHRGNTNPGMAMLP
;
A
#
# COMPACT_ATOMS: atom_id res chain seq x y z
N MET A 1 37.52 51.55 34.15
CA MET A 1 38.34 51.86 32.96
C MET A 1 38.33 50.61 32.07
N ALA A 2 37.53 50.70 31.05
CA ALA A 2 37.22 49.60 30.18
C ALA A 2 37.82 49.86 28.80
N HIS A 3 38.46 48.86 28.19
CA HIS A 3 38.84 48.98 26.79
C HIS A 3 38.19 47.80 26.00
N GLY A 4 37.21 48.17 25.20
CA GLY A 4 36.58 47.32 24.23
C GLY A 4 37.52 47.04 23.05
N ARG A 5 37.44 45.85 22.50
CA ARG A 5 37.97 45.50 21.19
C ARG A 5 36.84 45.01 20.31
N LEU A 6 36.48 45.82 19.36
CA LEU A 6 35.69 45.45 18.18
C LEU A 6 36.60 44.64 17.26
N VAL A 7 36.13 43.45 16.89
CA VAL A 7 36.70 42.69 15.78
C VAL A 7 35.71 42.74 14.64
N ALA A 8 36.06 43.47 13.61
CA ALA A 8 35.34 43.55 12.33
C ALA A 8 35.65 42.29 11.53
N VAL A 9 34.61 41.52 11.18
CA VAL A 9 34.72 40.41 10.22
C VAL A 9 34.29 40.94 8.86
N SER A 10 35.23 41.02 7.96
CA SER A 10 35.01 41.43 6.56
C SER A 10 34.32 40.34 5.77
N LEU A 11 33.21 40.73 5.17
CA LEU A 11 32.43 39.94 4.23
C LEU A 11 33.11 40.03 2.85
N ILE A 12 33.58 38.90 2.31
CA ILE A 12 33.99 38.81 0.91
C ILE A 12 32.90 38.08 0.14
N ILE A 13 32.14 38.82 -0.64
CA ILE A 13 31.20 38.32 -1.63
C ILE A 13 31.96 38.17 -2.94
N ALA A 14 32.19 36.94 -3.37
CA ALA A 14 32.63 36.65 -4.73
C ALA A 14 31.44 36.14 -5.55
N ALA A 15 30.88 37.01 -6.36
CA ALA A 15 29.93 36.66 -7.38
C ALA A 15 30.68 36.09 -8.60
N ASN A 16 30.42 34.87 -8.96
CA ASN A 16 30.77 34.34 -10.29
C ASN A 16 29.49 33.95 -11.01
N LEU A 17 28.98 34.89 -11.82
CA LEU A 17 28.08 34.58 -12.92
C LEU A 17 28.93 34.02 -14.07
N SER A 18 28.68 32.80 -14.45
CA SER A 18 29.03 32.28 -15.78
C SER A 18 27.80 31.58 -16.35
N CYS A 19 27.06 32.32 -17.16
CA CYS A 19 26.16 31.78 -18.15
C CYS A 19 26.96 31.14 -19.28
N ALA A 20 26.95 29.82 -19.37
CA ALA A 20 27.31 29.09 -20.58
C ALA A 20 26.03 28.45 -21.12
N ALA A 21 25.46 29.08 -22.14
CA ALA A 21 24.40 28.48 -22.93
C ALA A 21 25.04 27.35 -23.77
N ASN A 22 24.68 26.11 -23.46
CA ASN A 22 25.03 24.97 -24.30
C ASN A 22 23.76 24.49 -25.00
N SER A 23 23.56 24.96 -26.22
CA SER A 23 22.56 24.47 -27.16
C SER A 23 23.05 23.13 -27.71
N THR A 24 22.64 22.03 -27.11
CA THR A 24 22.80 20.69 -27.70
C THR A 24 21.53 20.34 -28.46
N SER A 25 21.68 20.33 -29.78
CA SER A 25 20.75 19.84 -30.78
C SER A 25 20.19 18.46 -30.37
N ALA A 26 18.86 18.37 -30.24
CA ALA A 26 18.15 17.13 -30.04
C ALA A 26 18.30 16.24 -31.29
N ALA A 27 19.12 15.23 -31.23
CA ALA A 27 19.15 14.16 -32.21
C ALA A 27 17.86 13.38 -32.18
N LYS A 28 17.15 13.35 -33.30
CA LYS A 28 15.96 12.52 -33.54
C LYS A 28 16.31 11.06 -33.31
N PRO A 29 15.55 10.32 -32.46
CA PRO A 29 15.79 8.88 -32.31
C PRO A 29 15.52 8.14 -33.62
N PRO A 30 16.32 7.09 -33.94
CA PRO A 30 16.10 6.28 -35.13
C PRO A 30 14.75 5.56 -35.05
N ALA A 31 14.09 5.48 -36.22
CA ALA A 31 12.83 4.78 -36.38
C ALA A 31 13.01 3.30 -35.99
N ALA A 32 12.15 2.82 -35.10
CA ALA A 32 12.10 1.42 -34.71
C ALA A 32 11.71 0.55 -35.92
N THR A 33 12.56 -0.39 -36.26
CA THR A 33 12.31 -1.43 -37.24
C THR A 33 11.16 -2.31 -36.73
N PRO A 34 10.14 -2.64 -37.54
CA PRO A 34 9.08 -3.53 -37.09
C PRO A 34 9.64 -4.94 -36.89
N THR A 35 9.58 -5.44 -35.67
CA THR A 35 9.85 -6.82 -35.33
C THR A 35 8.78 -7.71 -35.98
N PRO A 36 9.15 -8.83 -36.63
CA PRO A 36 8.17 -9.73 -37.22
C PRO A 36 7.25 -10.32 -36.15
N ALA A 37 5.96 -10.34 -36.44
CA ALA A 37 4.91 -10.91 -35.61
C ALA A 37 5.27 -12.35 -35.26
N SER A 38 5.53 -12.61 -33.98
CA SER A 38 5.59 -13.95 -33.41
C SER A 38 4.19 -14.54 -33.45
N THR A 39 4.00 -15.56 -34.28
CA THR A 39 2.78 -16.35 -34.35
C THR A 39 2.62 -17.12 -33.04
N ALA A 40 1.78 -16.60 -32.14
CA ALA A 40 1.40 -17.32 -30.94
C ALA A 40 0.60 -18.58 -31.33
N PRO A 41 0.89 -19.75 -30.74
CA PRO A 41 0.08 -20.94 -30.96
C PRO A 41 -1.33 -20.69 -30.39
N ALA A 42 -2.35 -21.07 -31.16
CA ALA A 42 -3.75 -21.01 -30.77
C ALA A 42 -3.94 -21.77 -29.45
N VAL A 43 -4.23 -21.05 -28.39
CA VAL A 43 -4.65 -21.64 -27.13
C VAL A 43 -6.05 -22.18 -27.35
N GLY A 44 -6.15 -23.51 -27.38
CA GLY A 44 -7.42 -24.21 -27.47
C GLY A 44 -8.35 -23.72 -26.36
N THR A 45 -9.53 -23.30 -26.75
CA THR A 45 -10.63 -22.91 -25.85
C THR A 45 -11.07 -24.15 -25.08
N VAL A 46 -10.50 -24.38 -23.91
CA VAL A 46 -11.02 -25.37 -22.96
C VAL A 46 -12.25 -24.74 -22.33
N ALA A 47 -13.43 -25.23 -22.73
CA ALA A 47 -14.67 -24.88 -22.09
C ALA A 47 -14.58 -25.21 -20.60
N PRO A 48 -15.03 -24.32 -19.69
CA PRO A 48 -15.06 -24.66 -18.27
C PRO A 48 -16.01 -25.85 -18.06
N PRO A 49 -15.65 -26.80 -17.15
CA PRO A 49 -16.53 -27.90 -16.82
C PRO A 49 -17.84 -27.33 -16.27
N SER A 50 -18.94 -27.66 -16.92
CA SER A 50 -20.29 -27.40 -16.41
C SER A 50 -20.50 -28.23 -15.15
N VAL A 51 -20.42 -27.57 -14.00
CA VAL A 51 -20.82 -28.15 -12.72
C VAL A 51 -22.34 -28.22 -12.74
N PRO A 52 -22.97 -29.40 -12.61
CA PRO A 52 -24.41 -29.48 -12.49
C PRO A 52 -24.84 -28.75 -11.22
N VAL A 53 -25.59 -27.69 -11.36
CA VAL A 53 -26.29 -27.04 -10.24
C VAL A 53 -27.36 -28.03 -9.79
N GLY A 54 -27.00 -28.91 -8.87
CA GLY A 54 -27.95 -29.70 -8.12
C GLY A 54 -28.85 -28.75 -7.39
N ALA A 55 -30.14 -28.81 -7.65
CA ALA A 55 -31.17 -28.12 -6.88
C ALA A 55 -31.00 -28.52 -5.41
N ALA A 56 -30.35 -27.65 -4.63
CA ALA A 56 -30.31 -27.79 -3.19
C ALA A 56 -31.75 -27.59 -2.68
N GLY A 57 -32.43 -28.67 -2.40
CA GLY A 57 -33.69 -28.63 -1.68
C GLY A 57 -33.45 -27.86 -0.37
N ALA A 58 -34.33 -26.88 -0.12
CA ALA A 58 -34.31 -26.14 1.13
C ALA A 58 -34.31 -27.16 2.30
N PRO A 59 -33.41 -27.00 3.28
CA PRO A 59 -33.44 -27.87 4.46
C PRO A 59 -34.80 -27.67 5.16
N ALA A 60 -35.53 -28.77 5.31
CA ALA A 60 -36.77 -28.78 6.10
C ALA A 60 -36.45 -28.22 7.47
N ALA A 61 -37.25 -27.29 7.95
CA ALA A 61 -37.14 -26.73 9.27
C ALA A 61 -37.14 -27.89 10.30
N ALA A 62 -36.02 -28.03 11.03
CA ALA A 62 -35.91 -28.98 12.10
C ALA A 62 -36.97 -28.66 13.14
N PRO A 63 -37.70 -29.67 13.67
CA PRO A 63 -38.70 -29.47 14.73
C PRO A 63 -38.01 -28.83 15.93
N GLY A 64 -38.62 -27.75 16.45
CA GLY A 64 -38.08 -26.98 17.56
C GLY A 64 -37.75 -27.88 18.73
N VAL A 65 -36.47 -28.01 19.03
CA VAL A 65 -36.01 -28.57 20.32
C VAL A 65 -36.36 -27.54 21.40
N ASN A 66 -37.41 -27.84 22.15
CA ASN A 66 -37.73 -27.12 23.36
C ASN A 66 -36.49 -27.13 24.27
N ALA A 67 -35.86 -26.00 24.41
CA ALA A 67 -34.74 -25.84 25.33
C ALA A 67 -35.28 -26.08 26.76
N PRO A 68 -34.57 -26.84 27.63
CA PRO A 68 -34.99 -27.05 28.99
C PRO A 68 -35.08 -25.71 29.72
N PRO A 69 -36.17 -25.46 30.49
CA PRO A 69 -36.30 -24.24 31.27
C PRO A 69 -35.28 -24.27 32.41
N GLY A 70 -34.36 -23.30 32.48
CA GLY A 70 -33.49 -23.09 33.64
C GLY A 70 -31.99 -23.08 33.43
N GLY A 71 -31.49 -22.97 32.19
CA GLY A 71 -30.06 -22.71 31.99
C GLY A 71 -29.70 -21.25 32.38
N PRO A 72 -28.49 -21.03 32.96
CA PRO A 72 -28.05 -19.66 33.26
C PRO A 72 -28.11 -18.81 32.01
N PRO A 73 -28.45 -17.48 32.13
CA PRO A 73 -28.53 -16.59 30.98
C PRO A 73 -27.19 -16.63 30.23
N ARG A 74 -27.22 -16.98 28.94
CA ARG A 74 -26.02 -16.92 28.08
C ARG A 74 -25.59 -15.45 28.01
N ILE A 75 -24.56 -15.12 28.78
CA ILE A 75 -23.89 -13.81 28.66
C ILE A 75 -23.22 -13.87 27.29
N GLY A 76 -23.84 -13.22 26.31
CA GLY A 76 -23.23 -13.03 25.00
C GLY A 76 -21.90 -12.30 25.17
N PRO A 77 -20.96 -12.43 24.23
CA PRO A 77 -19.71 -11.70 24.31
C PRO A 77 -20.02 -10.20 24.48
N PRO A 78 -19.27 -9.49 25.34
CA PRO A 78 -19.53 -8.09 25.63
C PRO A 78 -19.60 -7.31 24.29
N ARG A 79 -20.69 -6.58 24.08
CA ARG A 79 -20.84 -5.74 22.92
C ARG A 79 -19.68 -4.76 22.91
N ARG A 80 -18.82 -4.84 21.90
CA ARG A 80 -17.74 -3.87 21.70
C ARG A 80 -18.40 -2.51 21.49
N VAL A 81 -18.24 -1.62 22.46
CA VAL A 81 -18.69 -0.23 22.32
C VAL A 81 -17.90 0.39 21.17
N PRO A 82 -18.56 0.95 20.15
CA PRO A 82 -17.85 1.63 19.07
C PRO A 82 -17.03 2.80 19.62
N PHE A 83 -15.80 2.96 19.13
CA PHE A 83 -14.98 4.13 19.49
C PHE A 83 -15.69 5.44 19.12
N THR A 84 -15.61 6.44 20.00
CA THR A 84 -16.05 7.79 19.65
C THR A 84 -15.19 8.38 18.53
N PRO A 85 -15.64 9.44 17.83
CA PRO A 85 -14.84 10.12 16.82
C PRO A 85 -13.47 10.55 17.36
N GLU A 86 -13.41 11.07 18.59
CA GLU A 86 -12.19 11.52 19.27
C GLU A 86 -11.24 10.35 19.56
N GLN A 87 -11.77 9.23 20.06
CA GLN A 87 -10.99 8.03 20.31
C GLN A 87 -10.43 7.45 19.00
N ARG A 88 -11.20 7.51 17.90
CA ARG A 88 -10.71 7.12 16.59
C ARG A 88 -9.61 8.04 16.08
N ALA A 89 -9.74 9.35 16.29
CA ALA A 89 -8.71 10.34 15.93
C ALA A 89 -7.43 10.08 16.72
N ALA A 90 -7.49 10.03 18.05
CA ALA A 90 -6.34 9.75 18.92
C ALA A 90 -5.63 8.44 18.56
N ARG A 91 -6.38 7.39 18.24
CA ARG A 91 -5.80 6.12 17.76
C ARG A 91 -5.07 6.28 16.44
N ARG A 92 -5.64 7.01 15.47
CA ARG A 92 -4.96 7.26 14.18
C ARG A 92 -3.66 8.03 14.37
N ASP A 93 -3.66 9.03 15.25
CA ASP A 93 -2.48 9.85 15.54
C ASP A 93 -1.37 9.01 16.19
N SER A 94 -1.71 8.17 17.18
CA SER A 94 -0.76 7.24 17.81
C SER A 94 -0.17 6.26 16.80
N LEU A 95 -0.99 5.67 15.92
CA LEU A 95 -0.53 4.75 14.88
C LEU A 95 0.32 5.48 13.83
N SER A 96 0.01 6.74 13.53
CA SER A 96 0.80 7.56 12.63
C SER A 96 2.18 7.86 13.21
N ALA A 97 2.26 8.21 14.49
CA ALA A 97 3.53 8.44 15.19
C ALA A 97 4.43 7.20 15.17
N LEU A 98 3.86 6.01 15.47
CA LEU A 98 4.59 4.74 15.43
C LEU A 98 5.13 4.43 14.03
N ARG A 99 4.34 4.65 12.98
CA ARG A 99 4.81 4.45 11.60
C ARG A 99 5.92 5.42 11.24
N THR A 100 5.77 6.69 11.63
CA THR A 100 6.77 7.73 11.35
C THR A 100 8.11 7.38 11.98
N GLN A 101 8.10 6.92 13.23
CA GLN A 101 9.33 6.50 13.92
C GLN A 101 10.04 5.36 13.16
N VAL A 102 9.32 4.29 12.86
CA VAL A 102 9.89 3.14 12.12
C VAL A 102 10.38 3.56 10.74
N LEU A 103 9.61 4.41 10.05
CA LEU A 103 9.99 4.90 8.73
C LEU A 103 11.30 5.73 8.79
N GLN A 104 11.46 6.59 9.79
CA GLN A 104 12.69 7.36 9.99
C GLN A 104 13.90 6.45 10.25
N GLU A 105 13.73 5.42 11.10
CA GLU A 105 14.78 4.44 11.36
C GLU A 105 15.19 3.70 10.07
N LEU A 106 14.23 3.25 9.27
CA LEU A 106 14.50 2.57 8.01
C LEU A 106 15.11 3.50 6.97
N MET A 107 14.64 4.74 6.86
CA MET A 107 15.22 5.76 5.97
C MET A 107 16.68 6.06 6.32
N THR A 108 17.00 6.10 7.61
CA THR A 108 18.40 6.26 8.05
C THR A 108 19.27 5.07 7.65
N LYS A 109 18.72 3.84 7.71
CA LYS A 109 19.44 2.63 7.29
C LYS A 109 19.76 2.58 5.81
N ILE A 110 18.86 3.11 4.95
CA ILE A 110 19.07 3.14 3.50
C ILE A 110 19.73 4.43 3.01
N ALA A 111 20.24 5.28 3.91
CA ALA A 111 20.89 6.53 3.53
C ALA A 111 22.04 6.27 2.54
N GLY A 112 21.98 6.91 1.36
CA GLY A 112 22.90 6.69 0.25
C GLY A 112 22.51 5.54 -0.69
N SER A 113 21.45 4.77 -0.37
CA SER A 113 20.90 3.66 -1.18
C SER A 113 19.46 3.89 -1.60
N GLU A 114 18.90 5.08 -1.36
CA GLU A 114 17.46 5.39 -1.50
C GLU A 114 16.91 5.07 -2.90
N ASN A 115 17.76 5.26 -3.90
CA ASN A 115 17.41 5.07 -5.31
C ASN A 115 17.78 3.68 -5.86
N LYS A 116 18.40 2.81 -5.07
CA LYS A 116 18.62 1.42 -5.47
C LYS A 116 17.29 0.68 -5.58
N ARG A 117 17.29 -0.42 -6.32
CA ARG A 117 16.11 -1.29 -6.41
C ARG A 117 15.75 -1.83 -5.02
N ALA A 118 14.47 -1.99 -4.79
CA ALA A 118 13.98 -2.48 -3.50
C ALA A 118 14.46 -3.90 -3.16
N ASP A 119 14.60 -4.77 -4.17
CA ASP A 119 15.06 -6.14 -4.01
C ASP A 119 16.58 -6.27 -3.85
N ASP A 120 17.35 -5.22 -4.18
CA ASP A 120 18.79 -5.14 -3.90
C ASP A 120 19.06 -4.69 -2.45
N GLU A 121 18.14 -3.90 -1.86
CA GLU A 121 18.32 -3.30 -0.54
C GLU A 121 17.59 -4.07 0.58
N PHE A 122 16.48 -4.73 0.25
CA PHE A 122 15.66 -5.47 1.20
C PHE A 122 15.49 -6.92 0.80
N THR A 123 15.46 -7.80 1.79
CA THR A 123 15.21 -9.23 1.59
C THR A 123 13.70 -9.54 1.49
N ASN A 124 13.36 -10.65 0.84
CA ASN A 124 11.98 -11.16 0.71
C ASN A 124 10.99 -10.20 0.02
N ILE A 125 11.46 -9.41 -0.94
CA ILE A 125 10.60 -8.57 -1.78
C ILE A 125 10.00 -9.42 -2.89
N LYS A 126 8.73 -9.82 -2.74
CA LYS A 126 8.02 -10.64 -3.74
C LYS A 126 7.32 -9.78 -4.80
N LEU A 127 6.78 -8.65 -4.37
CA LEU A 127 6.11 -7.65 -5.20
C LEU A 127 6.90 -6.34 -5.17
N MET A 128 6.69 -5.48 -6.16
CA MET A 128 7.31 -4.14 -6.22
C MET A 128 8.85 -4.17 -6.33
N LYS A 129 9.44 -5.20 -6.93
CA LYS A 129 10.88 -5.31 -7.14
C LYS A 129 11.46 -4.16 -7.96
N ASP A 130 10.69 -3.64 -8.91
CA ASP A 130 11.09 -2.56 -9.82
C ASP A 130 10.96 -1.16 -9.22
N THR A 131 10.57 -1.07 -7.94
CA THR A 131 10.53 0.22 -7.23
C THR A 131 11.87 0.50 -6.55
N THR A 132 12.14 1.77 -6.22
CA THR A 132 13.31 2.11 -5.41
C THR A 132 13.05 1.80 -3.93
N ALA A 133 14.13 1.66 -3.16
CA ALA A 133 14.06 1.42 -1.71
C ALA A 133 13.19 2.48 -1.01
N VAL A 134 13.39 3.76 -1.34
CA VAL A 134 12.59 4.84 -0.76
C VAL A 134 11.11 4.78 -1.17
N GLN A 135 10.82 4.39 -2.42
CA GLN A 135 9.43 4.24 -2.88
C GLN A 135 8.74 3.07 -2.18
N LEU A 136 9.45 1.95 -1.98
CA LEU A 136 8.93 0.83 -1.20
C LEU A 136 8.52 1.26 0.21
N LEU A 137 9.40 1.95 0.95
CA LEU A 137 9.10 2.42 2.31
C LEU A 137 7.90 3.38 2.36
N LYS A 138 7.81 4.31 1.42
CA LYS A 138 6.65 5.21 1.29
C LYS A 138 5.35 4.45 0.99
N THR A 139 5.44 3.42 0.17
CA THR A 139 4.29 2.57 -0.17
C THR A 139 3.83 1.75 1.04
N MET A 140 4.76 1.23 1.86
CA MET A 140 4.41 0.54 3.12
C MET A 140 3.71 1.47 4.11
N ASP A 141 4.19 2.72 4.25
CA ASP A 141 3.50 3.72 5.08
C ASP A 141 2.09 4.03 4.56
N TYR A 142 1.93 4.15 3.25
CA TYR A 142 0.62 4.33 2.63
C TYR A 142 -0.34 3.16 2.91
N TYR A 143 0.13 1.92 2.89
CA TYR A 143 -0.69 0.76 3.26
C TYR A 143 -1.11 0.83 4.74
N GLY A 144 -0.18 1.14 5.64
CA GLY A 144 -0.49 1.36 7.05
C GLY A 144 -1.54 2.45 7.29
N LYS A 145 -1.46 3.56 6.54
CA LYS A 145 -2.47 4.64 6.56
C LYS A 145 -3.83 4.16 6.06
N SER A 146 -3.84 3.43 4.95
CA SER A 146 -5.07 2.95 4.32
C SER A 146 -5.86 2.00 5.20
N LEU A 147 -5.19 1.28 6.08
CA LEU A 147 -5.77 0.31 7.00
C LEU A 147 -5.89 0.82 8.45
N SER A 148 -5.32 2.00 8.77
CA SER A 148 -5.15 2.51 10.14
C SER A 148 -4.46 1.52 11.07
N VAL A 149 -3.30 0.99 10.64
CA VAL A 149 -2.49 0.03 11.41
C VAL A 149 -1.04 0.50 11.52
N SER A 150 -0.30 -0.08 12.48
CA SER A 150 1.16 0.06 12.58
C SER A 150 1.88 -0.91 11.63
N CYS A 151 3.18 -0.74 11.45
CA CYS A 151 4.02 -1.65 10.65
C CYS A 151 3.97 -3.09 11.19
N THR A 152 3.90 -3.24 12.50
CA THR A 152 3.85 -4.55 13.18
C THR A 152 2.52 -5.29 13.01
N TYR A 153 1.52 -4.70 12.38
CA TYR A 153 0.31 -5.43 11.99
C TYR A 153 0.63 -6.53 10.96
N CYS A 154 1.38 -6.18 9.92
CA CYS A 154 1.77 -7.12 8.85
C CYS A 154 3.17 -7.71 9.05
N HIS A 155 4.06 -7.04 9.75
CA HIS A 155 5.45 -7.46 9.92
C HIS A 155 5.73 -7.92 11.36
N VAL A 156 6.68 -8.83 11.50
CA VAL A 156 7.24 -9.20 12.82
C VAL A 156 8.08 -8.04 13.32
N GLY A 157 7.88 -7.64 14.58
CA GLY A 157 8.67 -6.56 15.21
C GLY A 157 10.14 -6.92 15.41
N GLY A 158 10.93 -5.94 15.87
CA GLY A 158 12.32 -6.18 16.19
C GLY A 158 13.27 -6.33 14.98
N GLY A 159 12.92 -5.70 13.86
CA GLY A 159 13.77 -5.70 12.66
C GLY A 159 13.59 -6.90 11.72
N LYS A 160 12.69 -7.81 12.05
CA LYS A 160 12.39 -9.02 11.24
C LYS A 160 11.34 -8.74 10.17
N TRP A 161 11.62 -7.76 9.33
CA TRP A 161 10.68 -7.28 8.32
C TRP A 161 10.44 -8.28 7.18
N ASP A 162 11.38 -9.19 6.96
CA ASP A 162 11.38 -10.21 5.91
C ASP A 162 10.60 -11.47 6.28
N GLU A 163 10.36 -11.75 7.57
CA GLU A 163 9.61 -12.94 7.99
C GLU A 163 8.17 -12.95 7.45
N ASP A 164 7.71 -14.12 7.00
CA ASP A 164 6.36 -14.36 6.45
C ASP A 164 5.43 -15.11 7.42
N THR A 165 5.72 -15.10 8.72
CA THR A 165 4.94 -15.82 9.72
C THR A 165 3.57 -15.20 9.99
N LYS A 166 3.34 -13.95 9.59
CA LYS A 166 2.07 -13.24 9.75
C LYS A 166 1.18 -13.40 8.54
N GLU A 167 -0.03 -13.90 8.74
CA GLU A 167 -1.05 -14.04 7.71
C GLU A 167 -1.42 -12.70 7.06
N GLU A 168 -1.44 -11.62 7.83
CA GLU A 168 -1.77 -10.28 7.35
C GLU A 168 -0.80 -9.81 6.27
N LYS A 169 0.47 -10.21 6.35
CA LYS A 169 1.48 -9.91 5.31
C LYS A 169 1.15 -10.62 4.00
N ASN A 170 0.78 -11.89 4.05
CA ASN A 170 0.40 -12.66 2.86
C ASN A 170 -0.95 -12.18 2.30
N THR A 171 -1.94 -11.92 3.15
CA THR A 171 -3.22 -11.33 2.75
C THR A 171 -3.01 -9.98 2.04
N THR A 172 -2.09 -9.14 2.56
CA THR A 172 -1.77 -7.86 1.92
C THR A 172 -1.19 -8.05 0.53
N ARG A 173 -0.34 -9.05 0.30
CA ARG A 173 0.18 -9.36 -1.05
C ARG A 173 -0.95 -9.72 -2.03
N ILE A 174 -1.87 -10.57 -1.62
CA ILE A 174 -3.06 -10.93 -2.41
C ILE A 174 -3.90 -9.68 -2.74
N MET A 175 -4.08 -8.79 -1.75
CA MET A 175 -4.83 -7.54 -1.97
C MET A 175 -4.12 -6.57 -2.92
N ILE A 176 -2.78 -6.52 -2.91
CA ILE A 176 -1.99 -5.74 -3.88
C ILE A 176 -2.23 -6.28 -5.30
N GLU A 177 -2.16 -7.59 -5.49
CA GLU A 177 -2.41 -8.24 -6.78
C GLU A 177 -3.84 -7.99 -7.26
N LEU A 178 -4.83 -8.05 -6.37
CA LEU A 178 -6.22 -7.72 -6.68
C LEU A 178 -6.37 -6.26 -7.16
N VAL A 179 -5.80 -5.31 -6.43
CA VAL A 179 -5.84 -3.88 -6.82
C VAL A 179 -5.17 -3.68 -8.18
N ASN A 180 -4.03 -4.32 -8.41
CA ASN A 180 -3.32 -4.26 -9.69
C ASN A 180 -4.17 -4.84 -10.82
N SER A 181 -4.80 -6.00 -10.63
CA SER A 181 -5.65 -6.63 -11.64
C SER A 181 -6.87 -5.77 -12.01
N ILE A 182 -7.49 -5.12 -11.04
CA ILE A 182 -8.61 -4.19 -11.30
C ILE A 182 -8.11 -2.97 -12.09
N ASN A 183 -6.98 -2.40 -11.70
CA ASN A 183 -6.43 -1.21 -12.36
C ASN A 183 -5.96 -1.50 -13.79
N THR A 184 -5.31 -2.64 -14.03
CA THR A 184 -4.78 -3.02 -15.35
C THR A 184 -5.82 -3.70 -16.24
N GLY A 185 -6.81 -4.36 -15.66
CA GLY A 185 -7.89 -5.05 -16.37
C GLY A 185 -9.07 -4.15 -16.66
N GLY A 186 -9.95 -3.98 -15.68
CA GLY A 186 -11.22 -3.27 -15.84
C GLY A 186 -11.07 -1.77 -16.03
N LEU A 187 -10.36 -1.11 -15.10
CA LEU A 187 -10.26 0.35 -15.10
C LEU A 187 -9.38 0.92 -16.21
N SER A 188 -8.43 0.16 -16.74
CA SER A 188 -7.64 0.61 -17.90
C SER A 188 -8.48 0.83 -19.17
N LYS A 189 -9.65 0.19 -19.25
CA LYS A 189 -10.59 0.32 -20.38
C LYS A 189 -11.53 1.52 -20.24
N VAL A 190 -11.57 2.16 -19.07
CA VAL A 190 -12.39 3.34 -18.83
C VAL A 190 -11.65 4.56 -19.40
N PRO A 191 -12.31 5.37 -20.25
CA PRO A 191 -11.69 6.57 -20.81
C PRO A 191 -11.18 7.50 -19.71
N PRO A 192 -10.08 8.23 -19.95
CA PRO A 192 -9.61 9.25 -19.04
C PRO A 192 -10.68 10.30 -18.76
N ASN A 193 -10.66 10.87 -17.56
CA ASN A 193 -11.51 11.98 -17.20
C ASN A 193 -11.15 13.26 -17.99
N ARG A 194 -11.90 14.36 -17.77
CA ARG A 194 -11.67 15.65 -18.46
C ARG A 194 -10.26 16.22 -18.28
N ASN A 195 -9.54 15.78 -17.25
CA ASN A 195 -8.16 16.18 -16.95
C ASN A 195 -7.12 15.20 -17.53
N GLY A 196 -7.52 14.25 -18.37
CA GLY A 196 -6.64 13.25 -18.96
C GLY A 196 -6.20 12.14 -18.00
N GLN A 197 -6.81 12.02 -16.82
CA GLN A 197 -6.43 11.03 -15.82
C GLN A 197 -7.27 9.76 -15.98
N THR A 198 -6.60 8.61 -16.13
CA THR A 198 -7.23 7.29 -16.08
C THR A 198 -7.68 7.00 -14.64
N PRO A 199 -8.93 6.54 -14.43
CA PRO A 199 -9.39 6.17 -13.10
C PRO A 199 -8.55 5.01 -12.53
N LYS A 200 -8.23 5.11 -11.24
CA LYS A 200 -7.50 4.07 -10.50
C LYS A 200 -8.11 3.89 -9.13
N ILE A 201 -8.13 2.66 -8.66
CA ILE A 201 -8.42 2.35 -7.26
C ILE A 201 -7.12 2.12 -6.49
N SER A 202 -7.22 2.25 -5.19
CA SER A 202 -6.13 2.02 -4.24
C SER A 202 -6.68 1.36 -2.98
N CYS A 203 -5.81 0.95 -2.06
CA CYS A 203 -6.22 0.41 -0.77
C CYS A 203 -7.20 1.34 -0.03
N MET A 204 -6.93 2.65 -0.06
CA MET A 204 -7.79 3.65 0.59
C MET A 204 -9.20 3.71 -0.01
N THR A 205 -9.36 3.40 -1.29
CA THR A 205 -10.67 3.43 -1.97
C THR A 205 -11.69 2.51 -1.29
N CYS A 206 -11.25 1.32 -0.88
CA CYS A 206 -12.10 0.33 -0.23
C CYS A 206 -11.97 0.34 1.30
N HIS A 207 -10.75 0.46 1.82
CA HIS A 207 -10.49 0.30 3.25
C HIS A 207 -10.80 1.54 4.09
N ARG A 208 -10.56 2.76 3.59
CA ARG A 208 -10.89 4.03 4.26
C ARG A 208 -10.45 4.09 5.73
N GLY A 209 -9.29 3.55 6.05
CA GLY A 209 -8.78 3.51 7.42
C GLY A 209 -9.28 2.34 8.27
N ASN A 210 -9.78 1.26 7.66
CA ASN A 210 -10.19 0.04 8.35
C ASN A 210 -9.57 -1.19 7.70
N THR A 211 -9.24 -2.19 8.50
CA THR A 211 -8.77 -3.48 7.99
C THR A 211 -9.86 -4.27 7.28
N ASN A 212 -11.12 -4.05 7.65
CA ASN A 212 -12.28 -4.65 7.00
C ASN A 212 -13.04 -3.58 6.19
N PRO A 213 -13.04 -3.63 4.84
CA PRO A 213 -13.72 -2.64 4.00
C PRO A 213 -15.23 -2.54 4.26
N GLY A 214 -15.90 -3.67 4.57
CA GLY A 214 -17.33 -3.71 4.85
C GLY A 214 -17.73 -2.89 6.08
N MET A 215 -16.86 -2.79 7.07
CA MET A 215 -17.11 -2.01 8.29
C MET A 215 -17.01 -0.50 8.08
N ALA A 216 -16.32 -0.07 7.01
CA ALA A 216 -16.18 1.36 6.68
C ALA A 216 -17.42 1.93 5.99
N MET A 217 -18.31 1.08 5.51
CA MET A 217 -19.48 1.47 4.72
C MET A 217 -20.79 1.48 5.52
N LEU A 218 -20.76 1.03 6.77
CA LEU A 218 -21.92 1.10 7.65
C LEU A 218 -21.95 2.47 8.34
N PRO A 219 -23.06 3.21 8.26
CA PRO A 219 -23.24 4.50 8.91
C PRO A 219 -23.19 4.39 10.44
#